data_2e00a901b66935fdd4c18d1cc96072e4
#
_entry.id   2e00a901b66935fdd4c18d1cc96072e4
#
_cell.length_a   1.000
_cell.length_b   1.000
_cell.length_c   1.000
_cell.angle_alpha   90.00
_cell.angle_beta   90.00
_cell.angle_gamma   90.00
#
_symmetry.space_group_name_H-M   'P 1'
#
loop_
_entity.id
_entity.type
_entity.pdbx_description
1 polymer ?
#
loop_
_entity_poly.entity_id
_entity_poly.type
_entity_poly.pdbx_seq_one_letter_code
_entity_poly.pdbx_strand_id
1 'polypeptide(L)'
;MRFKRLGLIAIGFLFMSETSSATANKKLLLETSQGQVEIAFLPELAPNHVNRISELASSGFYDGIIFHRVIPGFMAQTGDPTGTGTGGSGTNLDAEFTDYEYRVGTVGMARSSDPNSGDSQFFICFDGCSHLTGQYTVWGQVKRGMEAVEKLAAGQPPAEPDQIVSASVID
;
A
#
# COMPACT_ATOMS: atom_id res chain seq x y z
N MET A 1 21.70 -5.23 -68.38
CA MET A 1 20.62 -4.81 -67.47
C MET A 1 21.00 -5.21 -66.06
N ARG A 2 21.28 -4.21 -65.18
CA ARG A 2 21.70 -4.42 -63.78
C ARG A 2 20.50 -4.10 -62.89
N PHE A 3 19.92 -5.08 -62.21
CA PHE A 3 18.90 -4.87 -61.21
C PHE A 3 19.54 -4.48 -59.85
N LYS A 4 19.28 -3.25 -59.40
CA LYS A 4 19.62 -2.80 -58.04
C LYS A 4 18.63 -3.39 -57.06
N ARG A 5 19.11 -4.16 -56.10
CA ARG A 5 18.30 -4.59 -54.93
C ARG A 5 18.26 -3.44 -53.91
N LEU A 6 17.06 -2.98 -53.64
CA LEU A 6 16.77 -2.00 -52.61
C LEU A 6 16.65 -2.77 -51.26
N GLY A 7 17.56 -2.52 -50.34
CA GLY A 7 17.49 -3.08 -49.00
C GLY A 7 16.50 -2.27 -48.15
N LEU A 8 15.50 -2.95 -47.64
CA LEU A 8 14.54 -2.38 -46.68
C LEU A 8 15.15 -2.46 -45.26
N ILE A 9 15.50 -1.32 -44.70
CA ILE A 9 15.96 -1.23 -43.31
C ILE A 9 14.71 -1.12 -42.44
N ALA A 10 14.38 -2.17 -41.72
CA ALA A 10 13.35 -2.15 -40.69
C ALA A 10 13.92 -1.48 -39.43
N ILE A 11 13.48 -0.25 -39.15
CA ILE A 11 13.75 0.45 -37.91
C ILE A 11 12.79 -0.11 -36.85
N GLY A 12 13.28 -1.01 -36.04
CA GLY A 12 12.56 -1.50 -34.87
C GLY A 12 12.47 -0.39 -33.82
N PHE A 13 11.30 0.19 -33.62
CA PHE A 13 11.02 1.06 -32.46
C PHE A 13 10.93 0.18 -31.22
N LEU A 14 11.96 0.28 -30.40
CA LEU A 14 11.95 -0.30 -29.05
C LEU A 14 11.08 0.62 -28.17
N PHE A 15 9.82 0.23 -27.94
CA PHE A 15 8.99 0.84 -26.91
C PHE A 15 9.56 0.40 -25.54
N MET A 16 10.47 1.17 -24.99
CA MET A 16 10.83 1.05 -23.57
C MET A 16 9.65 1.57 -22.75
N SER A 17 9.14 0.69 -21.91
CA SER A 17 8.08 0.96 -20.95
C SER A 17 8.55 2.03 -19.93
N GLU A 18 8.12 3.27 -20.10
CA GLU A 18 8.39 4.38 -19.16
C GLU A 18 7.47 4.39 -17.92
N THR A 19 6.70 3.34 -17.69
CA THR A 19 5.72 3.31 -16.58
C THR A 19 6.31 3.12 -15.20
N SER A 20 7.57 2.70 -15.06
CA SER A 20 8.18 2.43 -13.75
C SER A 20 8.73 3.68 -13.03
N SER A 21 9.03 4.76 -13.76
CA SER A 21 9.66 5.96 -13.16
C SER A 21 8.66 6.94 -12.54
N ALA A 22 7.41 6.94 -13.01
CA ALA A 22 6.41 7.94 -12.59
C ALA A 22 5.85 7.66 -11.18
N THR A 23 5.96 6.45 -10.66
CA THR A 23 5.42 6.07 -9.34
C THR A 23 6.48 6.10 -8.23
N ALA A 24 7.77 6.14 -8.58
CA ALA A 24 8.88 6.00 -7.63
C ALA A 24 8.98 7.14 -6.59
N ASN A 25 8.38 8.31 -6.85
CA ASN A 25 8.39 9.45 -5.93
C ASN A 25 7.03 9.73 -5.29
N LYS A 26 5.97 8.99 -5.67
CA LYS A 26 4.63 9.22 -5.13
C LYS A 26 4.50 8.69 -3.71
N LYS A 27 3.65 9.37 -2.95
CA LYS A 27 3.32 9.04 -1.57
C LYS A 27 1.82 8.93 -1.40
N LEU A 28 1.41 8.14 -0.43
CA LEU A 28 0.05 8.17 0.10
C LEU A 28 0.02 9.14 1.27
N LEU A 29 -0.82 10.16 1.20
CA LEU A 29 -1.14 11.04 2.31
C LEU A 29 -2.45 10.58 2.93
N LEU A 30 -2.42 10.19 4.19
CA LEU A 30 -3.60 9.94 5.01
C LEU A 30 -3.84 11.14 5.92
N GLU A 31 -5.00 11.76 5.80
CA GLU A 31 -5.55 12.65 6.82
C GLU A 31 -6.31 11.78 7.82
N THR A 32 -5.80 11.63 9.02
CA THR A 32 -6.47 10.85 10.06
C THR A 32 -7.08 11.76 11.13
N SER A 33 -7.97 11.21 11.96
CA SER A 33 -8.50 11.94 13.12
C SER A 33 -7.43 12.36 14.13
N GLN A 34 -6.22 11.79 14.06
CA GLN A 34 -5.09 12.11 14.93
C GLN A 34 -3.99 12.96 14.26
N GLY A 35 -4.12 13.23 12.94
CA GLY A 35 -3.16 14.01 12.16
C GLY A 35 -2.77 13.36 10.85
N GLN A 36 -1.85 14.00 10.14
CA GLN A 36 -1.38 13.57 8.83
C GLN A 36 -0.34 12.45 8.94
N VAL A 37 -0.41 11.49 8.02
CA VAL A 37 0.56 10.41 7.86
C VAL A 37 0.99 10.34 6.40
N GLU A 38 2.27 10.57 6.10
CA GLU A 38 2.84 10.40 4.76
C GLU A 38 3.52 9.03 4.65
N ILE A 39 3.09 8.24 3.69
CA ILE A 39 3.62 6.91 3.38
C ILE A 39 4.29 6.96 2.01
N ALA A 40 5.61 6.73 1.93
CA ALA A 40 6.26 6.54 0.65
C ALA A 40 5.86 5.18 0.08
N PHE A 41 5.43 5.15 -1.18
CA PHE A 41 5.22 3.89 -1.90
C PHE A 41 6.56 3.21 -2.21
N LEU A 42 6.56 1.89 -2.23
CA LEU A 42 7.70 1.04 -2.55
C LEU A 42 7.36 0.15 -3.76
N PRO A 43 7.20 0.75 -4.95
CA PRO A 43 6.77 0.01 -6.15
C PRO A 43 7.79 -1.03 -6.63
N GLU A 44 9.05 -0.88 -6.24
CA GLU A 44 10.11 -1.88 -6.50
C GLU A 44 9.91 -3.17 -5.71
N LEU A 45 9.19 -3.13 -4.58
CA LEU A 45 8.88 -4.31 -3.76
C LEU A 45 7.53 -4.93 -4.12
N ALA A 46 6.52 -4.11 -4.41
CA ALA A 46 5.15 -4.55 -4.58
C ALA A 46 4.39 -3.67 -5.60
N PRO A 47 4.72 -3.73 -6.90
CA PRO A 47 4.14 -2.86 -7.91
C PRO A 47 2.62 -2.99 -8.03
N ASN A 48 2.06 -4.20 -7.92
CA ASN A 48 0.61 -4.41 -8.03
C ASN A 48 -0.13 -3.86 -6.81
N HIS A 49 0.42 -4.04 -5.61
CA HIS A 49 -0.16 -3.47 -4.39
C HIS A 49 -0.12 -1.94 -4.43
N VAL A 50 1.02 -1.33 -4.80
CA VAL A 50 1.14 0.13 -4.93
C VAL A 50 0.13 0.69 -5.92
N ASN A 51 -0.03 0.07 -7.09
CA ASN A 51 -1.02 0.49 -8.08
C ASN A 51 -2.44 0.41 -7.50
N ARG A 52 -2.80 -0.71 -6.87
CA ARG A 52 -4.14 -0.90 -6.31
C ARG A 52 -4.45 0.09 -5.18
N ILE A 53 -3.53 0.27 -4.23
CA ILE A 53 -3.69 1.25 -3.14
C ILE A 53 -3.83 2.67 -3.70
N SER A 54 -3.04 3.02 -4.72
CA SER A 54 -3.13 4.34 -5.39
C SER A 54 -4.50 4.56 -6.06
N GLU A 55 -5.03 3.56 -6.75
CA GLU A 55 -6.37 3.61 -7.36
C GLU A 55 -7.46 3.79 -6.30
N LEU A 56 -7.41 3.00 -5.23
CA LEU A 56 -8.38 3.06 -4.13
C LEU A 56 -8.34 4.42 -3.43
N ALA A 57 -7.15 4.95 -3.13
CA ALA A 57 -7.00 6.27 -2.53
C ALA A 57 -7.53 7.37 -3.44
N SER A 58 -7.18 7.33 -4.74
CA SER A 58 -7.61 8.33 -5.72
C SER A 58 -9.12 8.31 -5.98
N SER A 59 -9.79 7.18 -5.74
CA SER A 59 -11.24 7.06 -5.86
C SER A 59 -12.01 7.46 -4.59
N GLY A 60 -11.33 7.82 -3.49
CA GLY A 60 -11.95 8.11 -2.21
C GLY A 60 -12.40 6.87 -1.43
N PHE A 61 -11.94 5.67 -1.82
CA PHE A 61 -12.36 4.42 -1.17
C PHE A 61 -12.04 4.40 0.33
N TYR A 62 -10.91 4.97 0.72
CA TYR A 62 -10.47 4.96 2.12
C TYR A 62 -11.09 6.04 2.99
N ASP A 63 -11.80 7.01 2.42
CA ASP A 63 -12.39 8.12 3.16
C ASP A 63 -13.45 7.62 4.16
N GLY A 64 -13.29 7.98 5.42
CA GLY A 64 -14.19 7.58 6.51
C GLY A 64 -13.95 6.16 7.07
N ILE A 65 -12.99 5.40 6.54
CA ILE A 65 -12.70 4.04 7.05
C ILE A 65 -11.97 4.12 8.38
N ILE A 66 -12.43 3.34 9.36
CA ILE A 66 -11.88 3.29 10.71
C ILE A 66 -10.61 2.43 10.80
N PHE A 67 -9.80 2.69 11.81
CA PHE A 67 -8.79 1.77 12.29
C PHE A 67 -9.46 0.75 13.22
N HIS A 68 -9.89 -0.37 12.64
CA HIS A 68 -10.70 -1.38 13.35
C HIS A 68 -9.89 -2.30 14.25
N ARG A 69 -8.55 -2.30 14.13
CA ARG A 69 -7.66 -3.13 14.94
C ARG A 69 -6.34 -2.39 15.22
N VAL A 70 -6.16 -1.97 16.46
CA VAL A 70 -4.94 -1.27 16.91
C VAL A 70 -4.40 -1.98 18.15
N ILE A 71 -3.24 -2.60 18.00
CA ILE A 71 -2.56 -3.34 19.08
C ILE A 71 -1.28 -2.59 19.43
N PRO A 72 -1.21 -1.93 20.60
CA PRO A 72 -0.01 -1.23 21.04
C PRO A 72 1.24 -2.11 20.98
N GLY A 73 2.34 -1.54 20.49
CA GLY A 73 3.60 -2.26 20.34
C GLY A 73 3.64 -3.26 19.17
N PHE A 74 2.54 -3.42 18.42
CA PHE A 74 2.49 -4.30 17.25
C PHE A 74 2.13 -3.52 15.98
N MET A 75 0.85 -3.22 15.74
CA MET A 75 0.43 -2.55 14.50
C MET A 75 -0.92 -1.84 14.64
N ALA A 76 -1.22 -0.93 13.70
CA ALA A 76 -2.54 -0.34 13.47
C ALA A 76 -3.05 -0.76 12.10
N GLN A 77 -4.23 -1.41 12.04
CA GLN A 77 -4.85 -1.95 10.83
C GLN A 77 -6.13 -1.19 10.47
N THR A 78 -6.29 -0.95 9.17
CA THR A 78 -7.41 -0.22 8.58
C THR A 78 -7.72 -0.75 7.17
N GLY A 79 -8.54 -0.04 6.40
CA GLY A 79 -8.80 -0.34 4.99
C GLY A 79 -9.97 -1.29 4.75
N ASP A 80 -10.75 -1.62 5.79
CA ASP A 80 -11.98 -2.38 5.68
C ASP A 80 -13.20 -1.43 5.71
N PRO A 81 -13.94 -1.27 4.60
CA PRO A 81 -15.11 -0.39 4.57
C PRO A 81 -16.23 -0.82 5.50
N THR A 82 -16.26 -2.09 5.94
CA THR A 82 -17.25 -2.59 6.90
C THR A 82 -16.82 -2.39 8.35
N GLY A 83 -15.54 -2.14 8.62
CA GLY A 83 -14.99 -1.99 9.96
C GLY A 83 -14.99 -3.25 10.83
N THR A 84 -15.25 -4.41 10.24
CA THR A 84 -15.36 -5.70 10.94
C THR A 84 -14.08 -6.55 10.89
N GLY A 85 -13.16 -6.20 9.99
CA GLY A 85 -11.98 -6.98 9.67
C GLY A 85 -12.17 -8.01 8.55
N THR A 86 -13.39 -8.13 8.00
CA THR A 86 -13.73 -9.12 6.97
C THR A 86 -14.07 -8.55 5.61
N GLY A 87 -14.19 -7.22 5.50
CA GLY A 87 -14.52 -6.53 4.26
C GLY A 87 -13.29 -6.16 3.43
N GLY A 88 -13.56 -5.68 2.22
CA GLY A 88 -12.55 -5.25 1.27
C GLY A 88 -13.14 -4.54 0.07
N SER A 89 -12.34 -4.30 -0.94
CA SER A 89 -12.75 -3.66 -2.19
C SER A 89 -13.36 -4.65 -3.21
N GLY A 90 -13.24 -5.95 -2.94
CA GLY A 90 -13.75 -7.02 -3.80
C GLY A 90 -12.76 -7.51 -4.86
N THR A 91 -11.49 -7.12 -4.79
CA THR A 91 -10.46 -7.54 -5.74
C THR A 91 -9.21 -8.02 -5.00
N ASN A 92 -8.95 -9.32 -5.05
CA ASN A 92 -7.78 -9.91 -4.43
C ASN A 92 -6.51 -9.65 -5.27
N LEU A 93 -5.37 -9.59 -4.57
CA LEU A 93 -4.04 -9.42 -5.12
C LEU A 93 -3.19 -10.64 -4.80
N ASP A 94 -2.43 -11.09 -5.78
CA ASP A 94 -1.38 -12.08 -5.55
C ASP A 94 -0.29 -11.49 -4.64
N ALA A 95 0.25 -12.34 -3.74
CA ALA A 95 1.30 -11.92 -2.83
C ALA A 95 2.56 -11.44 -3.57
N GLU A 96 3.18 -10.37 -3.06
CA GLU A 96 4.46 -9.85 -3.53
C GLU A 96 5.45 -9.85 -2.35
N PHE A 97 5.76 -11.06 -1.84
CA PHE A 97 6.64 -11.22 -0.69
C PHE A 97 8.09 -10.91 -1.04
N THR A 98 8.78 -10.24 -0.13
CA THR A 98 10.21 -9.92 -0.20
C THR A 98 10.85 -10.15 1.16
N ASP A 99 12.18 -10.06 1.23
CA ASP A 99 12.96 -10.10 2.47
C ASP A 99 13.12 -8.71 3.12
N TYR A 100 12.35 -7.72 2.69
CA TYR A 100 12.35 -6.39 3.32
C TYR A 100 11.91 -6.51 4.78
N GLU A 101 12.79 -6.13 5.69
CA GLU A 101 12.53 -6.26 7.14
C GLU A 101 11.43 -5.31 7.60
N TYR A 102 10.45 -5.86 8.31
CA TYR A 102 9.44 -5.07 9.01
C TYR A 102 10.06 -4.35 10.20
N ARG A 103 9.88 -3.03 10.22
CA ARG A 103 10.33 -2.11 11.28
C ARG A 103 9.26 -1.05 11.53
N VAL A 104 9.50 -0.16 12.49
CA VAL A 104 8.57 0.95 12.77
C VAL A 104 8.22 1.72 11.50
N GLY A 105 6.92 1.92 11.27
CA GLY A 105 6.39 2.62 10.11
C GLY A 105 6.36 1.81 8.80
N THR A 106 6.79 0.55 8.78
CA THR A 106 6.59 -0.32 7.61
C THR A 106 5.10 -0.59 7.43
N VAL A 107 4.63 -0.48 6.18
CA VAL A 107 3.23 -0.69 5.82
C VAL A 107 3.10 -1.96 5.00
N GLY A 108 2.27 -2.87 5.50
CA GLY A 108 2.04 -4.18 4.91
C GLY A 108 0.59 -4.42 4.54
N MET A 109 0.37 -5.31 3.56
CA MET A 109 -0.96 -5.74 3.16
C MET A 109 -1.50 -6.80 4.13
N ALA A 110 -2.66 -6.55 4.73
CA ALA A 110 -3.37 -7.54 5.50
C ALA A 110 -3.97 -8.62 4.58
N ARG A 111 -4.06 -9.85 5.06
CA ARG A 111 -4.59 -10.99 4.33
C ARG A 111 -5.19 -12.04 5.27
N SER A 112 -5.96 -12.95 4.72
CA SER A 112 -6.41 -14.16 5.41
C SER A 112 -5.28 -15.22 5.46
N SER A 113 -5.61 -16.47 5.73
CA SER A 113 -4.67 -17.59 5.62
C SER A 113 -4.18 -17.82 4.20
N ASP A 114 -4.96 -17.44 3.18
CA ASP A 114 -4.53 -17.47 1.78
C ASP A 114 -3.55 -16.31 1.52
N PRO A 115 -2.30 -16.58 1.08
CA PRO A 115 -1.34 -15.55 0.73
C PRO A 115 -1.83 -14.58 -0.34
N ASN A 116 -2.70 -15.03 -1.24
CA ASN A 116 -3.25 -14.27 -2.37
C ASN A 116 -4.62 -13.64 -2.08
N SER A 117 -4.92 -13.38 -0.81
CA SER A 117 -6.16 -12.77 -0.36
C SER A 117 -6.03 -11.30 0.06
N GLY A 118 -4.90 -10.66 -0.18
CA GLY A 118 -4.75 -9.22 0.00
C GLY A 118 -5.74 -8.47 -0.88
N ASP A 119 -6.36 -7.41 -0.34
CA ASP A 119 -7.34 -6.61 -1.08
C ASP A 119 -7.16 -5.12 -0.81
N SER A 120 -7.81 -4.58 0.21
CA SER A 120 -7.75 -3.16 0.57
C SER A 120 -7.23 -2.92 1.98
N GLN A 121 -7.29 -3.92 2.86
CA GLN A 121 -6.85 -3.78 4.24
C GLN A 121 -5.33 -3.75 4.34
N PHE A 122 -4.82 -2.82 5.13
CA PHE A 122 -3.39 -2.71 5.40
C PHE A 122 -3.11 -2.37 6.86
N PHE A 123 -1.87 -2.55 7.29
CA PHE A 123 -1.43 -2.22 8.64
C PHE A 123 -0.14 -1.42 8.61
N ILE A 124 0.00 -0.54 9.60
CA ILE A 124 1.21 0.24 9.86
C ILE A 124 1.85 -0.33 11.13
N CYS A 125 3.11 -0.72 11.02
CA CYS A 125 3.83 -1.32 12.13
C CYS A 125 4.27 -0.29 13.17
N PHE A 126 4.11 -0.66 14.44
CA PHE A 126 4.85 -0.10 15.56
C PHE A 126 6.22 -0.78 15.64
N ASP A 127 6.57 -1.41 16.76
CA ASP A 127 7.89 -2.06 16.91
C ASP A 127 7.86 -3.59 16.72
N GLY A 128 6.82 -4.28 17.10
CA GLY A 128 6.75 -5.73 17.18
C GLY A 128 6.49 -6.51 15.89
N CYS A 129 6.86 -6.01 14.70
CA CYS A 129 6.46 -6.62 13.41
C CYS A 129 7.53 -7.49 12.74
N SER A 130 8.73 -7.61 13.26
CA SER A 130 9.85 -8.29 12.58
C SER A 130 9.55 -9.73 12.13
N HIS A 131 8.69 -10.44 12.87
CA HIS A 131 8.25 -11.81 12.55
C HIS A 131 7.37 -11.90 11.31
N LEU A 132 6.90 -10.76 10.74
CA LEU A 132 6.08 -10.72 9.53
C LEU A 132 6.93 -10.68 8.26
N THR A 133 8.23 -10.47 8.36
CA THR A 133 9.16 -10.42 7.23
C THR A 133 9.06 -11.69 6.37
N GLY A 134 8.91 -11.50 5.06
CA GLY A 134 8.75 -12.59 4.10
C GLY A 134 7.36 -13.26 4.09
N GLN A 135 6.42 -12.85 4.95
CA GLN A 135 5.10 -13.48 5.08
C GLN A 135 3.94 -12.55 4.72
N TYR A 136 4.18 -11.24 4.67
CA TYR A 136 3.22 -10.22 4.27
C TYR A 136 3.87 -9.27 3.28
N THR A 137 3.11 -8.87 2.26
CA THR A 137 3.59 -7.94 1.23
C THR A 137 3.83 -6.56 1.82
N VAL A 138 5.05 -6.04 1.69
CA VAL A 138 5.41 -4.67 2.03
C VAL A 138 5.21 -3.78 0.81
N TRP A 139 4.38 -2.73 0.93
CA TRP A 139 4.14 -1.81 -0.17
C TRP A 139 4.46 -0.34 0.15
N GLY A 140 4.75 -0.03 1.42
CA GLY A 140 5.02 1.34 1.84
C GLY A 140 5.83 1.47 3.12
N GLN A 141 6.32 2.68 3.36
CA GLN A 141 7.04 3.08 4.57
C GLN A 141 6.60 4.46 5.00
N VAL A 142 6.16 4.62 6.24
CA VAL A 142 5.86 5.93 6.82
C VAL A 142 7.12 6.78 6.85
N LYS A 143 7.03 7.99 6.32
CA LYS A 143 8.10 9.00 6.31
C LYS A 143 7.84 10.14 7.29
N ARG A 144 6.56 10.46 7.54
CA ARG A 144 6.13 11.48 8.50
C ARG A 144 4.82 11.05 9.14
N GLY A 145 4.58 11.47 10.37
CA GLY A 145 3.31 11.29 11.06
C GLY A 145 3.20 10.00 11.87
N MET A 146 4.31 9.29 12.19
CA MET A 146 4.23 8.15 13.12
C MET A 146 3.62 8.54 14.47
N GLU A 147 3.85 9.77 14.93
CA GLU A 147 3.25 10.30 16.15
C GLU A 147 1.72 10.40 16.09
N ALA A 148 1.13 10.53 14.90
CA ALA A 148 -0.32 10.43 14.71
C ALA A 148 -0.78 8.96 14.77
N VAL A 149 -0.02 8.04 14.17
CA VAL A 149 -0.31 6.60 14.24
C VAL A 149 -0.24 6.08 15.68
N GLU A 150 0.72 6.55 16.46
CA GLU A 150 0.91 6.16 17.87
C GLU A 150 -0.23 6.66 18.80
N LYS A 151 -0.99 7.69 18.37
CA LYS A 151 -2.15 8.21 19.11
C LYS A 151 -3.46 7.51 18.80
N LEU A 152 -3.49 6.63 17.80
CA LEU A 152 -4.70 5.91 17.42
C LEU A 152 -5.24 5.08 18.61
N ALA A 153 -6.55 5.13 18.81
CA ALA A 153 -7.21 4.41 19.89
C ALA A 153 -6.98 2.91 19.78
N ALA A 154 -6.50 2.29 20.87
CA ALA A 154 -6.24 0.86 20.92
C ALA A 154 -7.54 0.05 21.07
N GLY A 155 -7.59 -1.11 20.43
CA GLY A 155 -8.71 -2.06 20.52
C GLY A 155 -8.91 -2.89 19.26
N GLN A 156 -9.81 -3.90 19.35
CA GLN A 156 -10.15 -4.85 18.28
C GLN A 156 -11.67 -5.13 18.22
N PRO A 157 -12.52 -4.16 17.81
CA PRO A 157 -12.22 -2.77 17.48
C PRO A 157 -12.06 -1.90 18.75
N PRO A 158 -11.47 -0.69 18.61
CA PRO A 158 -11.51 0.32 19.66
C PRO A 158 -12.96 0.71 20.01
N ALA A 159 -13.20 1.14 21.26
CA ALA A 159 -14.51 1.60 21.69
C ALA A 159 -14.97 2.87 20.93
N GLU A 160 -14.03 3.76 20.68
CA GLU A 160 -14.18 4.97 19.84
C GLU A 160 -13.07 4.95 18.79
N PRO A 161 -13.31 4.32 17.61
CA PRO A 161 -12.27 4.16 16.60
C PRO A 161 -11.90 5.48 15.95
N ASP A 162 -10.59 5.70 15.78
CA ASP A 162 -10.09 6.71 14.86
C ASP A 162 -10.32 6.29 13.40
N GLN A 163 -10.30 7.26 12.49
CA GLN A 163 -10.58 7.02 11.08
C GLN A 163 -9.60 7.73 10.16
N ILE A 164 -9.54 7.25 8.94
CA ILE A 164 -9.00 7.98 7.79
C ILE A 164 -10.08 8.98 7.38
N VAL A 165 -9.81 10.28 7.54
CA VAL A 165 -10.72 11.34 7.09
C VAL A 165 -10.69 11.44 5.56
N SER A 166 -9.50 11.38 4.98
CA SER A 166 -9.28 11.29 3.54
C SER A 166 -7.94 10.65 3.21
N ALA A 167 -7.85 10.06 2.03
CA ALA A 167 -6.62 9.52 1.48
C ALA A 167 -6.37 10.09 0.08
N SER A 168 -5.14 10.50 -0.21
CA SER A 168 -4.75 11.04 -1.51
C SER A 168 -3.35 10.63 -1.91
N VAL A 169 -3.11 10.56 -3.22
CA VAL A 169 -1.77 10.33 -3.77
C VAL A 169 -1.14 11.68 -4.06
N ILE A 170 0.05 11.90 -3.52
CA ILE A 170 0.84 13.13 -3.69
C ILE A 170 2.22 12.81 -4.27
N ASP A 171 2.91 13.81 -4.84
CA ASP A 171 4.27 13.72 -5.37
C ASP A 171 5.35 13.85 -4.28
#